data_d7eca461365463c33e6d3f0a1e8690b1
#
_entry.id   d7eca461365463c33e6d3f0a1e8690b1
#
_cell.length_a   1.000
_cell.length_b   1.000
_cell.length_c   1.000
_cell.angle_alpha   90.00
_cell.angle_beta   90.00
_cell.angle_gamma   90.00
#
_symmetry.space_group_name_H-M   'P 1'
#
loop_
_entity.id
_entity.type
_entity.pdbx_description
1 polymer ?
#
loop_
_entity_poly.entity_id
_entity_poly.type
_entity_poly.pdbx_seq_one_letter_code
_entity_poly.pdbx_strand_id
1 'polypeptide(L)'
;MTFHAYLQYVCLLVVCLCTLPSPMEARVQADRQSTGTRDTLLVIDQESGLPIEGAYILTGERLLVSSPRGMIVFGHGTCFMDTVLVQCLGYGSRRVPLNEVFKESSIHTVCLSLDIQKLGEVVVTG
;
A
#
# COMPACT_ATOMS: atom_id res chain seq x y z
N MET A 1 -43.31 -29.03 37.69
CA MET A 1 -42.35 -29.73 36.83
C MET A 1 -42.02 -29.00 35.53
N THR A 2 -42.92 -28.22 35.01
CA THR A 2 -42.70 -27.42 33.78
C THR A 2 -41.74 -26.23 33.97
N PHE A 3 -41.61 -25.75 35.21
CA PHE A 3 -40.78 -24.58 35.54
C PHE A 3 -39.26 -24.89 35.46
N HIS A 4 -38.85 -26.09 35.84
CA HIS A 4 -37.43 -26.51 35.79
C HIS A 4 -36.98 -26.77 34.35
N ALA A 5 -37.82 -27.33 33.51
CA ALA A 5 -37.53 -27.53 32.10
C ALA A 5 -37.40 -26.20 31.36
N TYR A 6 -38.26 -25.24 31.68
CA TYR A 6 -38.24 -23.90 31.10
C TYR A 6 -36.94 -23.12 31.51
N LEU A 7 -36.53 -23.24 32.75
CA LEU A 7 -35.30 -22.61 33.25
C LEU A 7 -34.06 -23.21 32.58
N GLN A 8 -34.05 -24.51 32.32
CA GLN A 8 -32.96 -25.16 31.58
C GLN A 8 -32.86 -24.69 30.12
N TYR A 9 -34.01 -24.53 29.46
CA TYR A 9 -34.03 -24.01 28.10
C TYR A 9 -33.57 -22.56 28.00
N VAL A 10 -33.97 -21.71 28.94
CA VAL A 10 -33.56 -20.32 28.99
C VAL A 10 -32.05 -20.19 29.24
N CYS A 11 -31.50 -21.00 30.14
CA CYS A 11 -30.05 -21.05 30.36
C CYS A 11 -29.27 -21.51 29.12
N LEU A 12 -29.78 -22.50 28.37
CA LEU A 12 -29.15 -22.98 27.14
C LEU A 12 -29.19 -21.94 26.04
N LEU A 13 -30.30 -21.19 25.91
CA LEU A 13 -30.44 -20.09 24.97
C LEU A 13 -29.49 -18.91 25.28
N VAL A 14 -29.33 -18.58 26.55
CA VAL A 14 -28.45 -17.49 26.97
C VAL A 14 -26.97 -17.87 26.75
N VAL A 15 -26.60 -19.12 27.02
CA VAL A 15 -25.24 -19.61 26.78
C VAL A 15 -24.95 -19.66 25.28
N CYS A 16 -25.93 -20.03 24.46
CA CYS A 16 -25.76 -20.05 23.02
C CYS A 16 -25.58 -18.66 22.40
N LEU A 17 -26.22 -17.62 22.97
CA LEU A 17 -26.08 -16.23 22.55
C LEU A 17 -24.72 -15.64 22.95
N CYS A 18 -24.10 -16.14 24.02
CA CYS A 18 -22.76 -15.68 24.45
C CYS A 18 -21.61 -16.28 23.66
N THR A 19 -21.84 -17.35 22.90
CA THR A 19 -20.79 -18.03 22.13
C THR A 19 -20.71 -17.62 20.68
N LEU A 20 -21.60 -16.74 20.20
CA LEU A 20 -21.51 -16.21 18.86
C LEU A 20 -20.36 -15.19 18.77
N PRO A 21 -19.33 -15.45 17.93
CA PRO A 21 -18.29 -14.46 17.73
C PRO A 21 -18.90 -13.19 17.13
N SER A 22 -18.59 -12.06 17.74
CA SER A 22 -19.07 -10.78 17.26
C SER A 22 -18.55 -10.54 15.82
N PRO A 23 -19.35 -9.97 14.93
CA PRO A 23 -18.90 -9.70 13.57
C PRO A 23 -17.71 -8.74 13.50
N MET A 24 -17.41 -8.02 14.58
CA MET A 24 -16.23 -7.18 14.70
C MET A 24 -14.91 -7.96 14.83
N GLU A 25 -14.92 -9.08 15.54
CA GLU A 25 -13.72 -9.92 15.68
C GLU A 25 -13.33 -10.58 14.35
N ALA A 26 -14.32 -10.98 13.56
CA ALA A 26 -14.07 -11.53 12.24
C ALA A 26 -13.45 -10.48 11.28
N ARG A 27 -13.81 -9.21 11.38
CA ARG A 27 -13.21 -8.12 10.59
C ARG A 27 -11.78 -7.82 11.02
N VAL A 28 -11.50 -7.80 12.30
CA VAL A 28 -10.15 -7.56 12.83
C VAL A 28 -9.21 -8.70 12.44
N GLN A 29 -9.67 -9.94 12.42
CA GLN A 29 -8.88 -11.09 11.96
C GLN A 29 -8.63 -11.06 10.46
N ALA A 30 -9.59 -10.64 9.65
CA ALA A 30 -9.41 -10.47 8.21
C ALA A 30 -8.40 -9.37 7.88
N ASP A 31 -8.41 -8.26 8.60
CA ASP A 31 -7.43 -7.19 8.46
C ASP A 31 -6.03 -7.62 8.91
N ARG A 32 -5.92 -8.46 9.93
CA ARG A 32 -4.64 -9.01 10.37
C ARG A 32 -4.06 -10.03 9.41
N GLN A 33 -4.90 -10.77 8.69
CA GLN A 33 -4.44 -11.73 7.67
C GLN A 33 -3.98 -11.03 6.39
N SER A 34 -4.45 -9.82 6.13
CA SER A 34 -4.03 -9.01 4.97
C SER A 34 -2.77 -8.17 5.22
N THR A 35 -2.23 -8.19 6.43
CA THR A 35 -0.99 -7.50 6.80
C THR A 35 0.28 -8.29 6.47
N GLY A 36 0.27 -9.10 5.40
CA GLY A 36 1.53 -9.41 4.74
C GLY A 36 2.22 -8.09 4.39
N THR A 37 3.45 -7.91 4.84
CA THR A 37 4.26 -6.73 4.52
C THR A 37 4.24 -6.49 3.02
N ARG A 38 3.52 -5.45 2.61
CA ARG A 38 3.47 -5.05 1.21
C ARG A 38 4.71 -4.24 0.91
N ASP A 39 5.39 -4.61 -0.15
CA ASP A 39 6.53 -3.85 -0.63
C ASP A 39 6.09 -2.45 -1.05
N THR A 40 6.78 -1.44 -0.55
CA THR A 40 6.41 -0.04 -0.73
C THR A 40 7.62 0.78 -1.15
N LEU A 41 7.47 1.56 -2.22
CA LEU A 41 8.42 2.61 -2.58
C LEU A 41 7.96 3.94 -1.98
N LEU A 42 8.85 4.61 -1.28
CA LEU A 42 8.64 5.97 -0.80
C LEU A 42 9.39 6.93 -1.73
N VAL A 43 8.67 7.78 -2.43
CA VAL A 43 9.24 8.74 -3.37
C VAL A 43 9.35 10.09 -2.70
N ILE A 44 10.56 10.62 -2.60
CA ILE A 44 10.85 11.90 -1.97
C ILE A 44 11.64 12.82 -2.90
N ASP A 45 11.55 14.12 -2.66
CA ASP A 45 12.38 15.13 -3.29
C ASP A 45 13.80 15.07 -2.71
N GLN A 46 14.80 15.02 -3.56
CA GLN A 46 16.20 14.89 -3.14
C GLN A 46 16.68 16.12 -2.34
N GLU A 47 16.20 17.31 -2.67
CA GLU A 47 16.64 18.54 -2.01
C GLU A 47 15.89 18.82 -0.71
N SER A 48 14.56 18.73 -0.75
CA SER A 48 13.71 19.06 0.40
C SER A 48 13.47 17.89 1.34
N GLY A 49 13.60 16.65 0.87
CA GLY A 49 13.25 15.46 1.62
C GLY A 49 11.74 15.25 1.79
N LEU A 50 10.93 16.08 1.15
CA LEU A 50 9.47 15.99 1.24
C LEU A 50 8.92 14.91 0.30
N PRO A 51 7.83 14.23 0.68
CA PRO A 51 7.21 13.22 -0.17
C PRO A 51 6.65 13.84 -1.46
N ILE A 52 6.77 13.10 -2.55
CA ILE A 52 6.28 13.50 -3.87
C ILE A 52 4.96 12.78 -4.15
N GLU A 53 3.88 13.56 -4.32
CA GLU A 53 2.60 13.07 -4.79
C GLU A 53 2.58 13.04 -6.32
N GLY A 54 1.97 12.02 -6.90
CA GLY A 54 1.79 11.93 -8.35
C GLY A 54 2.99 11.37 -9.11
N ALA A 55 4.00 10.87 -8.43
CA ALA A 55 5.03 10.04 -9.07
C ALA A 55 4.40 8.73 -9.55
N TYR A 56 4.82 8.21 -10.68
CA TYR A 56 4.18 7.05 -11.26
C TYR A 56 5.18 6.03 -11.81
N ILE A 57 4.71 4.79 -11.86
CA ILE A 57 5.40 3.65 -12.44
C ILE A 57 4.44 2.94 -13.38
N LEU A 58 4.89 2.64 -14.59
CA LEU A 58 4.18 1.78 -15.51
C LEU A 58 4.72 0.35 -15.38
N THR A 59 3.86 -0.57 -14.95
CA THR A 59 4.18 -1.99 -14.86
C THR A 59 3.25 -2.76 -15.81
N GLY A 60 3.75 -3.08 -17.00
CA GLY A 60 2.92 -3.72 -18.02
C GLY A 60 1.69 -2.86 -18.35
N GLU A 61 0.49 -3.34 -17.99
CA GLU A 61 -0.77 -2.64 -18.23
C GLU A 61 -1.25 -1.79 -17.05
N ARG A 62 -0.50 -1.81 -15.92
CA ARG A 62 -0.91 -1.09 -14.71
C ARG A 62 -0.10 0.16 -14.50
N LEU A 63 -0.81 1.22 -14.15
CA LEU A 63 -0.23 2.47 -13.69
C LEU A 63 -0.32 2.53 -12.17
N LEU A 64 0.82 2.65 -11.51
CA LEU A 64 0.88 2.86 -10.06
C LEU A 64 1.29 4.30 -9.79
N VAL A 65 0.56 4.99 -8.94
CA VAL A 65 0.78 6.42 -8.64
C VAL A 65 1.04 6.59 -7.14
N SER A 66 1.98 7.46 -6.79
CA SER A 66 2.29 7.75 -5.40
C SER A 66 1.16 8.54 -4.72
N SER A 67 0.90 8.18 -3.46
CA SER A 67 -0.05 8.86 -2.59
C SER A 67 0.46 10.25 -2.16
N PRO A 68 -0.37 11.08 -1.48
CA PRO A 68 0.11 12.33 -0.90
C PRO A 68 1.29 12.19 0.06
N ARG A 69 1.50 10.99 0.60
CA ARG A 69 2.66 10.65 1.44
C ARG A 69 3.86 10.14 0.64
N GLY A 70 3.77 10.15 -0.69
CA GLY A 70 4.83 9.68 -1.57
C GLY A 70 4.94 8.16 -1.68
N MET A 71 3.93 7.41 -1.26
CA MET A 71 3.99 5.94 -1.18
C MET A 71 3.40 5.29 -2.42
N ILE A 72 4.15 4.37 -3.02
CA ILE A 72 3.68 3.45 -4.07
C ILE A 72 3.70 2.05 -3.48
N VAL A 73 2.53 1.45 -3.30
CA VAL A 73 2.38 0.13 -2.68
C VAL A 73 2.19 -0.92 -3.76
N PHE A 74 3.01 -1.98 -3.71
CA PHE A 74 2.91 -3.12 -4.61
C PHE A 74 2.01 -4.19 -3.99
N GLY A 75 0.98 -4.60 -4.72
CA GLY A 75 0.07 -5.65 -4.26
C GLY A 75 0.70 -7.04 -4.34
N HIS A 76 0.12 -7.98 -3.59
CA HIS A 76 0.49 -9.38 -3.69
C HIS A 76 0.27 -9.90 -5.12
N GLY A 77 1.24 -10.63 -5.65
CA GLY A 77 1.17 -11.17 -6.99
C GLY A 77 1.60 -10.21 -8.08
N THR A 78 2.10 -9.03 -7.74
CA THR A 78 2.84 -8.21 -8.70
C THR A 78 4.09 -8.99 -9.06
N CYS A 79 4.15 -9.53 -10.27
CA CYS A 79 5.39 -10.12 -10.80
C CYS A 79 6.46 -9.05 -10.68
N PHE A 80 7.46 -9.32 -9.87
CA PHE A 80 8.60 -8.43 -9.73
C PHE A 80 9.31 -8.35 -11.07
N MET A 81 8.99 -7.33 -11.82
CA MET A 81 9.82 -6.93 -12.93
C MET A 81 11.18 -6.53 -12.36
N ASP A 82 12.24 -6.95 -12.99
CA ASP A 82 13.59 -6.74 -12.48
C ASP A 82 13.89 -5.27 -12.19
N THR A 83 13.39 -4.37 -13.01
CA THR A 83 13.63 -2.94 -12.88
C THR A 83 12.43 -2.14 -13.32
N VAL A 84 12.02 -1.15 -12.52
CA VAL A 84 10.97 -0.21 -12.85
C VAL A 84 11.53 1.20 -13.01
N LEU A 85 10.85 2.02 -13.79
CA LEU A 85 11.18 3.42 -13.98
C LEU A 85 10.20 4.28 -13.19
N VAL A 86 10.70 5.01 -12.20
CA VAL A 86 9.92 5.96 -11.42
C VAL A 86 9.99 7.31 -12.10
N GLN A 87 8.85 7.89 -12.42
CA GLN A 87 8.72 9.15 -13.14
C GLN A 87 7.81 10.12 -12.40
N CYS A 88 8.08 11.40 -12.52
CA CYS A 88 7.21 12.46 -12.06
C CYS A 88 7.39 13.70 -12.92
N LEU A 89 6.30 14.41 -13.17
CA LEU A 89 6.36 15.64 -13.96
C LEU A 89 7.26 16.68 -13.27
N GLY A 90 8.24 17.19 -14.01
CA GLY A 90 9.22 18.15 -13.49
C GLY A 90 10.42 17.53 -12.76
N TYR A 91 10.46 16.21 -12.65
CA TYR A 91 11.56 15.48 -12.03
C TYR A 91 12.26 14.58 -13.03
N GLY A 92 13.54 14.31 -12.80
CA GLY A 92 14.28 13.32 -13.54
C GLY A 92 13.79 11.91 -13.20
N SER A 93 13.68 11.05 -14.20
CA SER A 93 13.30 9.66 -13.98
C SER A 93 14.40 8.85 -13.33
N ARG A 94 14.04 7.85 -12.54
CA ARG A 94 15.00 6.97 -11.86
C ARG A 94 14.61 5.51 -12.02
N ARG A 95 15.59 4.69 -12.33
CA ARG A 95 15.43 3.24 -12.41
C ARG A 95 15.63 2.62 -11.04
N VAL A 96 14.73 1.71 -10.68
CA VAL A 96 14.77 1.02 -9.39
C VAL A 96 14.70 -0.48 -9.64
N PRO A 97 15.74 -1.26 -9.27
CA PRO A 97 15.72 -2.71 -9.36
C PRO A 97 14.91 -3.29 -8.19
N LEU A 98 13.64 -3.60 -8.39
CA LEU A 98 12.73 -4.03 -7.33
C LEU A 98 13.18 -5.32 -6.65
N ASN A 99 13.67 -6.27 -7.41
CA ASN A 99 14.16 -7.54 -6.87
C ASN A 99 15.34 -7.37 -5.91
N GLU A 100 16.17 -6.36 -6.10
CA GLU A 100 17.31 -6.08 -5.22
C GLU A 100 16.91 -5.26 -3.99
N VAL A 101 16.11 -4.20 -4.18
CA VAL A 101 15.77 -3.28 -3.09
C VAL A 101 14.82 -3.89 -2.06
N PHE A 102 13.99 -4.85 -2.47
CA PHE A 102 13.04 -5.51 -1.57
C PHE A 102 13.56 -6.82 -0.96
N LYS A 103 14.80 -7.23 -1.23
CA LYS A 103 15.41 -8.39 -0.57
C LYS A 103 15.64 -8.16 0.93
N GLU A 104 16.03 -6.96 1.31
CA GLU A 104 16.41 -6.64 2.69
C GLU A 104 15.32 -5.92 3.46
N SER A 105 14.48 -5.15 2.79
CA SER A 105 13.44 -4.34 3.42
C SER A 105 12.20 -4.26 2.55
N SER A 106 11.04 -4.24 3.18
CA SER A 106 9.77 -4.01 2.49
C SER A 106 9.51 -2.55 2.14
N ILE A 107 10.35 -1.64 2.61
CA ILE A 107 10.24 -0.20 2.29
C ILE A 107 11.57 0.27 1.72
N HIS A 108 11.52 0.88 0.55
CA HIS A 108 12.67 1.47 -0.11
C HIS A 108 12.38 2.93 -0.48
N THR A 109 13.32 3.81 -0.17
CA THR A 109 13.20 5.24 -0.46
C THR A 109 13.85 5.57 -1.79
N VAL A 110 13.11 6.24 -2.67
CA VAL A 110 13.59 6.72 -3.97
C VAL A 110 13.62 8.23 -3.96
N CYS A 111 14.79 8.81 -4.23
CA CYS A 111 14.96 10.24 -4.32
C CYS A 111 14.91 10.69 -5.78
N LEU A 112 14.02 11.63 -6.10
CA LEU A 112 13.96 12.26 -7.41
C LEU A 112 14.50 13.68 -7.34
N SER A 113 15.27 14.07 -8.33
CA SER A 113 15.79 15.43 -8.47
C SER A 113 14.96 16.23 -9.47
N LEU A 114 14.75 17.50 -9.18
CA LEU A 114 14.09 18.41 -10.12
C LEU A 114 14.89 18.51 -11.43
N ASP A 115 14.18 18.39 -12.53
CA ASP A 115 14.75 18.57 -13.85
C ASP A 115 14.26 19.89 -14.45
N ILE A 116 15.02 20.93 -14.20
CA ILE A 116 14.70 22.30 -14.65
C ILE A 116 14.74 22.40 -16.18
N GLN A 117 15.56 21.60 -16.84
CA GLN A 117 15.65 21.59 -18.29
C GLN A 117 14.38 21.10 -18.98
N LYS A 118 13.71 20.10 -18.42
CA LYS A 118 12.41 19.63 -18.93
C LYS A 118 11.32 20.67 -18.83
N LEU A 119 11.33 21.48 -17.77
CA LEU A 119 10.42 22.60 -17.60
C LEU A 119 10.75 23.77 -18.55
N GLY A 120 12.04 23.97 -18.85
CA GLY A 120 12.51 25.00 -19.76
C GLY A 120 12.20 24.73 -21.23
N GLU A 121 12.21 23.48 -21.70
CA GLU A 121 11.88 23.11 -23.07
C GLU A 121 10.43 23.48 -23.46
N VAL A 122 9.52 23.40 -22.53
CA VAL A 122 8.10 23.74 -22.78
C VAL A 122 7.92 25.24 -22.98
N VAL A 123 8.76 26.09 -22.41
CA VAL A 123 8.70 27.54 -22.50
C VAL A 123 9.37 28.07 -23.78
N VAL A 124 10.39 27.41 -24.30
CA VAL A 124 11.19 27.85 -25.45
C VAL A 124 10.52 27.56 -26.78
N THR A 125 9.59 26.64 -26.83
CA THR A 125 8.87 26.27 -28.07
C THR A 125 7.62 27.12 -28.33
N GLY A 126 7.45 28.18 -27.60
CA GLY A 126 6.34 29.10 -27.81
C GLY A 126 6.45 29.95 -29.05
#